data_8bed9c12640d9a0568b6c7516d863ca4
#
_entry.id   8bed9c12640d9a0568b6c7516d863ca4
#
_cell.length_a   1.000
_cell.length_b   1.000
_cell.length_c   1.000
_cell.angle_alpha   90.00
_cell.angle_beta   90.00
_cell.angle_gamma   90.00
#
_symmetry.space_group_name_H-M   'P 1'
#
loop_
_entity.id
_entity.type
_entity.pdbx_description
1 polymer ?
#
loop_
_entity_poly.entity_id
_entity_poly.type
_entity_poly.pdbx_seq_one_letter_code
_entity_poly.pdbx_strand_id
1 'polypeptide(L)'
;MKLNKVFLAAGMFAVALTSCTNLDVTPDSQYTEDPSKNSGVDPMIMVEAKMADLYYHLAGTLGRRYMEAQGLASDEFTCLAFDGGYYDDGTYAHQALHDSKATDASLDWYSEITSGITKANTILEELGSGASTQMTAPARAMRAYFTWILMDSFGDAPILEKVPAEGEVVARSPRKEVAEWIESELTEIIPSLTEDVTANTYGKPTKWMAEALLAKLYLNWAVYTAESVDQYDAATAANPKLDDCIAACDEIINSGKFNLGSVDYLHKFSYDNSWKVEDFIYAMPYDALNLQGFQYARPRSFKQLKNMLPNVYGSTDKFTQSFGGNMVVTPEFAKLFSLEGDIRNLCILRGDVYNRDPKTLRPTSEPFEYNGKQVHFTETITLIKQDNTIDVGNDDNALQQGCHSIKWFITPADYNNGRNQSNDLPLFRYADILLMKAEALARLGQSGAKDLFNQIRAYAGAPQINGEPTLQDIYDERGREFFDENWRRNDMIRFGHFEDEFFPHYKGFPDANFDKTHRIFPVEQEMLDLNVGWTQNPGY
;
A
#
# COMPACT_ATOMS: atom_id res chain seq x y z
N MET A 1 9.96 48.13 65.80
CA MET A 1 10.26 46.89 65.03
C MET A 1 9.45 46.80 63.75
N LYS A 2 9.46 47.85 62.90
CA LYS A 2 8.76 47.91 61.58
C LYS A 2 9.56 48.62 60.49
N LEU A 3 10.86 48.88 60.67
CA LEU A 3 11.68 49.62 59.70
C LEU A 3 12.61 48.71 58.84
N ASN A 4 12.82 47.44 59.22
CA ASN A 4 13.80 46.59 58.54
C ASN A 4 13.22 45.72 57.38
N LYS A 5 11.91 45.81 57.12
CA LYS A 5 11.29 45.05 56.01
C LYS A 5 11.15 45.83 54.71
N VAL A 6 11.29 47.14 54.74
CA VAL A 6 11.14 48.01 53.53
C VAL A 6 12.46 48.11 52.75
N PHE A 7 13.61 47.96 53.42
CA PHE A 7 14.92 48.00 52.77
C PHE A 7 15.31 46.70 52.04
N LEU A 8 14.71 45.57 52.42
CA LEU A 8 14.98 44.31 51.73
C LEU A 8 14.19 44.16 50.40
N ALA A 9 13.05 44.85 50.31
CA ALA A 9 12.24 44.85 49.06
C ALA A 9 12.79 45.80 47.99
N ALA A 10 13.47 46.88 48.40
CA ALA A 10 14.09 47.82 47.44
C ALA A 10 15.41 47.29 46.86
N GLY A 11 16.14 46.45 47.61
CA GLY A 11 17.39 45.83 47.15
C GLY A 11 17.19 44.70 46.12
N MET A 12 16.05 43.99 46.17
CA MET A 12 15.73 42.94 45.19
C MET A 12 15.17 43.42 43.87
N PHE A 13 14.69 44.68 43.81
CA PHE A 13 14.19 45.26 42.58
C PHE A 13 15.28 45.92 41.73
N ALA A 14 16.45 46.24 42.30
CA ALA A 14 17.57 46.83 41.60
C ALA A 14 18.49 45.80 40.91
N VAL A 15 18.40 44.51 41.25
CA VAL A 15 19.19 43.43 40.62
C VAL A 15 18.44 42.85 39.39
N ALA A 16 17.13 43.09 39.27
CA ALA A 16 16.32 42.54 38.17
C ALA A 16 16.35 43.40 36.88
N LEU A 17 17.07 44.51 36.85
CA LEU A 17 17.09 45.44 35.69
C LEU A 17 18.43 45.47 34.93
N THR A 18 19.39 44.62 35.24
CA THR A 18 20.69 44.56 34.55
C THR A 18 20.92 43.25 33.77
N SER A 19 19.87 42.47 33.53
CA SER A 19 19.96 41.19 32.82
C SER A 19 19.15 41.17 31.51
N CYS A 20 19.16 42.25 30.75
CA CYS A 20 18.59 42.24 29.41
C CYS A 20 19.41 43.14 28.50
N THR A 21 20.62 42.71 28.15
CA THR A 21 21.34 43.20 26.99
C THR A 21 22.24 42.11 26.43
N ASN A 22 21.64 41.19 25.77
CA ASN A 22 22.12 40.52 24.54
C ASN A 22 21.04 39.53 24.11
N LEU A 23 20.11 40.05 23.31
CA LEU A 23 19.11 39.23 22.59
C LEU A 23 19.66 38.70 21.25
N ASP A 24 20.95 38.86 21.01
CA ASP A 24 21.66 38.14 19.94
C ASP A 24 22.24 36.86 20.54
N VAL A 25 21.36 35.95 20.97
CA VAL A 25 21.72 34.55 21.08
C VAL A 25 21.68 34.00 19.66
N THR A 26 22.81 34.00 18.97
CA THR A 26 22.99 33.09 17.86
C THR A 26 22.72 31.68 18.43
N PRO A 27 21.70 30.95 17.91
CA PRO A 27 21.47 29.60 18.38
C PRO A 27 22.71 28.78 18.02
N ASP A 28 23.42 28.26 19.01
CA ASP A 28 24.55 27.32 18.81
C ASP A 28 24.13 26.03 18.08
N SER A 29 22.86 25.91 17.73
CA SER A 29 22.26 24.79 16.98
C SER A 29 21.91 25.11 15.53
N GLN A 30 22.08 26.36 15.05
CA GLN A 30 22.00 26.64 13.63
C GLN A 30 23.39 26.47 13.02
N TYR A 31 23.58 25.40 12.27
CA TYR A 31 24.70 25.31 11.34
C TYR A 31 24.57 26.46 10.33
N THR A 32 25.34 27.52 10.52
CA THR A 32 25.41 28.67 9.60
C THR A 32 26.32 28.40 8.39
N GLU A 33 26.96 27.24 8.36
CA GLU A 33 27.76 26.76 7.25
C GLU A 33 27.27 25.35 6.84
N ASP A 34 27.26 25.09 5.54
CA ASP A 34 26.93 23.79 4.96
C ASP A 34 27.82 22.71 5.64
N PRO A 35 27.23 21.76 6.40
CA PRO A 35 28.01 20.75 7.12
C PRO A 35 28.90 19.92 6.20
N SER A 36 28.55 19.82 4.90
CA SER A 36 29.34 19.11 3.91
C SER A 36 30.70 19.74 3.62
N LYS A 37 30.83 21.05 3.82
CA LYS A 37 32.08 21.79 3.54
C LYS A 37 33.15 21.66 4.63
N ASN A 38 32.78 21.32 5.86
CA ASN A 38 33.68 21.30 7.01
C ASN A 38 33.76 19.95 7.73
N SER A 39 32.92 18.96 7.39
CA SER A 39 32.81 17.69 8.13
C SER A 39 33.87 16.65 7.73
N GLY A 40 34.56 16.84 6.60
CA GLY A 40 35.42 15.78 6.03
C GLY A 40 34.66 14.54 5.57
N VAL A 41 33.33 14.57 5.61
CA VAL A 41 32.46 13.51 5.09
C VAL A 41 32.31 13.73 3.59
N ASP A 42 32.45 12.65 2.83
CA ASP A 42 32.19 12.67 1.39
C ASP A 42 30.76 13.18 1.12
N PRO A 43 30.57 14.23 0.32
CA PRO A 43 29.25 14.73 -0.03
C PRO A 43 28.30 13.64 -0.55
N MET A 44 28.81 12.62 -1.23
CA MET A 44 28.02 11.48 -1.72
C MET A 44 27.43 10.65 -0.58
N ILE A 45 28.13 10.47 0.54
CA ILE A 45 27.59 9.75 1.72
C ILE A 45 26.41 10.51 2.32
N MET A 46 26.45 11.84 2.33
CA MET A 46 25.33 12.65 2.81
C MET A 46 24.13 12.56 1.87
N VAL A 47 24.36 12.58 0.58
CA VAL A 47 23.29 12.37 -0.42
C VAL A 47 22.67 10.99 -0.24
N GLU A 48 23.46 9.93 -0.12
CA GLU A 48 22.97 8.57 0.11
C GLU A 48 22.12 8.46 1.39
N ALA A 49 22.52 9.13 2.48
CA ALA A 49 21.73 9.15 3.71
C ALA A 49 20.37 9.83 3.53
N LYS A 50 20.31 10.96 2.82
CA LYS A 50 19.04 11.65 2.49
C LYS A 50 18.18 10.82 1.55
N MET A 51 18.80 10.15 0.58
CA MET A 51 18.10 9.24 -0.32
C MET A 51 17.51 8.04 0.42
N ALA A 52 18.19 7.50 1.44
CA ALA A 52 17.64 6.41 2.25
C ALA A 52 16.35 6.86 2.98
N ASP A 53 16.33 8.06 3.56
CA ASP A 53 15.13 8.62 4.18
C ASP A 53 13.98 8.86 3.16
N LEU A 54 14.31 9.21 1.92
CA LEU A 54 13.32 9.32 0.84
C LEU A 54 12.76 7.95 0.42
N TYR A 55 13.60 6.93 0.28
CA TYR A 55 13.17 5.58 -0.15
C TYR A 55 12.18 4.95 0.81
N TYR A 56 12.34 5.19 2.10
CA TYR A 56 11.51 4.60 3.15
C TYR A 56 10.45 5.55 3.71
N HIS A 57 10.29 6.73 3.09
CA HIS A 57 9.38 7.78 3.57
C HIS A 57 7.95 7.27 3.78
N LEU A 58 7.42 6.48 2.85
CA LEU A 58 6.05 5.94 2.93
C LEU A 58 5.94 4.59 3.65
N ALA A 59 6.97 4.13 4.37
CA ALA A 59 6.91 2.82 5.03
C ALA A 59 5.69 2.67 5.96
N GLY A 60 5.42 3.66 6.81
CA GLY A 60 4.25 3.66 7.69
C GLY A 60 2.93 3.67 6.94
N THR A 61 2.82 4.48 5.91
CA THR A 61 1.63 4.64 5.07
C THR A 61 1.34 3.36 4.26
N LEU A 62 2.32 2.86 3.53
CA LEU A 62 2.20 1.66 2.70
C LEU A 62 1.95 0.41 3.55
N GLY A 63 2.57 0.32 4.72
CA GLY A 63 2.44 -0.83 5.62
C GLY A 63 1.11 -0.92 6.35
N ARG A 64 0.24 0.11 6.27
CA ARG A 64 -1.04 0.11 6.95
C ARG A 64 -2.14 0.85 6.18
N ARG A 65 -2.21 2.17 6.28
CA ARG A 65 -3.36 2.98 5.85
C ARG A 65 -3.69 2.84 4.36
N TYR A 66 -2.69 2.97 3.52
CA TYR A 66 -2.87 2.83 2.08
C TYR A 66 -3.41 1.45 1.70
N MET A 67 -2.82 0.40 2.27
CA MET A 67 -3.21 -0.97 1.94
C MET A 67 -4.59 -1.34 2.47
N GLU A 68 -4.93 -0.85 3.67
CA GLU A 68 -6.26 -1.07 4.24
C GLU A 68 -7.32 -0.36 3.37
N ALA A 69 -7.05 0.88 2.94
CA ALA A 69 -7.94 1.63 2.06
C ALA A 69 -8.14 0.94 0.69
N GLN A 70 -7.05 0.50 0.06
CA GLN A 70 -7.13 -0.19 -1.24
C GLN A 70 -7.90 -1.53 -1.14
N GLY A 71 -7.65 -2.31 -0.08
CA GLY A 71 -8.34 -3.59 0.13
C GLY A 71 -9.81 -3.44 0.47
N LEU A 72 -10.15 -2.49 1.37
CA LEU A 72 -11.54 -2.25 1.78
C LEU A 72 -12.40 -1.59 0.69
N ALA A 73 -11.81 -0.72 -0.13
CA ALA A 73 -12.50 -0.12 -1.27
C ALA A 73 -12.53 -1.05 -2.51
N SER A 74 -12.22 -2.33 -2.33
CA SER A 74 -12.31 -3.37 -3.36
C SER A 74 -13.29 -4.47 -2.94
N ASP A 75 -13.47 -5.48 -3.80
CA ASP A 75 -14.23 -6.68 -3.48
C ASP A 75 -13.47 -7.69 -2.60
N GLU A 76 -12.20 -7.41 -2.25
CA GLU A 76 -11.39 -8.32 -1.44
C GLU A 76 -11.87 -8.41 0.01
N PHE A 77 -12.10 -7.26 0.65
CA PHE A 77 -12.34 -7.18 2.08
C PHE A 77 -13.56 -6.33 2.45
N THR A 78 -14.15 -6.69 3.59
CA THR A 78 -15.05 -5.81 4.34
C THR A 78 -14.56 -5.66 5.79
N CYS A 79 -15.09 -4.69 6.54
CA CYS A 79 -14.69 -4.44 7.91
C CYS A 79 -15.85 -4.66 8.88
N LEU A 80 -15.83 -5.76 9.64
CA LEU A 80 -16.87 -6.11 10.59
C LEU A 80 -16.76 -5.28 11.88
N ALA A 81 -17.91 -4.94 12.46
CA ALA A 81 -18.02 -4.49 13.83
C ALA A 81 -18.40 -5.67 14.75
N PHE A 82 -17.86 -5.65 15.96
CA PHE A 82 -18.14 -6.62 16.99
C PHE A 82 -18.84 -5.94 18.18
N ASP A 83 -20.20 -5.96 18.17
CA ASP A 83 -21.06 -5.30 19.15
C ASP A 83 -20.78 -3.78 19.26
N GLY A 84 -20.80 -3.11 18.10
CA GLY A 84 -20.50 -1.69 17.97
C GLY A 84 -19.03 -1.31 18.03
N GLY A 85 -18.13 -2.27 18.27
CA GLY A 85 -16.68 -2.04 18.28
C GLY A 85 -16.09 -2.09 16.86
N TYR A 86 -15.96 -0.93 16.22
CA TYR A 86 -15.29 -0.81 14.94
C TYR A 86 -13.77 -0.70 15.07
N TYR A 87 -13.09 -1.13 14.03
CA TYR A 87 -11.69 -0.83 13.85
C TYR A 87 -11.55 0.65 13.45
N ASP A 88 -10.68 1.38 14.17
CA ASP A 88 -10.44 2.82 13.99
C ASP A 88 -11.74 3.66 13.86
N ASP A 89 -12.61 3.56 14.89
CA ASP A 89 -13.82 4.37 15.07
C ASP A 89 -14.82 4.33 13.90
N GLY A 90 -14.83 3.25 13.12
CA GLY A 90 -15.76 3.03 12.02
C GLY A 90 -15.32 3.55 10.66
N THR A 91 -14.18 4.23 10.56
CA THR A 91 -13.70 4.81 9.28
C THR A 91 -13.44 3.75 8.21
N TYR A 92 -13.08 2.53 8.61
CA TYR A 92 -12.92 1.43 7.65
C TYR A 92 -14.24 0.90 7.10
N ALA A 93 -15.34 1.00 7.84
CA ALA A 93 -16.66 0.68 7.30
C ALA A 93 -17.06 1.66 6.18
N HIS A 94 -16.69 2.94 6.29
CA HIS A 94 -16.91 3.92 5.22
C HIS A 94 -16.21 3.51 3.93
N GLN A 95 -14.97 3.01 4.00
CA GLN A 95 -14.25 2.54 2.81
C GLN A 95 -14.93 1.32 2.19
N ALA A 96 -15.30 0.33 3.00
CA ALA A 96 -15.99 -0.88 2.54
C ALA A 96 -17.38 -0.60 1.93
N LEU A 97 -18.01 0.49 2.31
CA LEU A 97 -19.31 0.94 1.78
C LEU A 97 -19.16 1.99 0.67
N HIS A 98 -17.96 2.33 0.26
CA HIS A 98 -17.66 3.43 -0.66
C HIS A 98 -18.28 4.78 -0.23
N ASP A 99 -18.37 5.01 1.07
CA ASP A 99 -18.89 6.24 1.69
C ASP A 99 -17.81 6.97 2.50
N SER A 100 -16.58 6.96 2.00
CA SER A 100 -15.42 7.62 2.63
C SER A 100 -15.65 9.12 2.79
N LYS A 101 -15.12 9.67 3.89
CA LYS A 101 -15.21 11.11 4.21
C LYS A 101 -13.83 11.75 4.18
N ALA A 102 -13.77 13.02 3.80
CA ALA A 102 -12.53 13.81 3.82
C ALA A 102 -11.89 13.90 5.23
N THR A 103 -12.67 13.61 6.27
CA THR A 103 -12.24 13.63 7.68
C THR A 103 -11.92 12.26 8.25
N ASP A 104 -11.99 11.19 7.44
CA ASP A 104 -11.68 9.84 7.90
C ASP A 104 -10.19 9.69 8.19
N ALA A 105 -9.85 9.41 9.44
CA ALA A 105 -8.46 9.23 9.88
C ALA A 105 -7.74 8.05 9.20
N SER A 106 -8.48 7.16 8.54
CA SER A 106 -7.91 6.09 7.71
C SER A 106 -7.46 6.55 6.32
N LEU A 107 -7.77 7.79 5.92
CA LEU A 107 -7.39 8.41 4.65
C LEU A 107 -6.46 9.62 4.83
N ASP A 108 -5.77 9.72 5.97
CA ASP A 108 -4.85 10.81 6.36
C ASP A 108 -3.46 10.69 5.72
N TRP A 109 -3.36 10.18 4.51
CA TRP A 109 -2.08 9.89 3.86
C TRP A 109 -1.80 10.69 2.57
N TYR A 110 -2.69 11.61 2.18
CA TYR A 110 -2.44 12.55 1.08
C TYR A 110 -1.27 13.48 1.42
N SER A 111 -1.32 14.07 2.60
CA SER A 111 -0.28 14.96 3.15
C SER A 111 1.08 14.25 3.26
N GLU A 112 1.10 12.99 3.70
CA GLU A 112 2.34 12.20 3.79
C GLU A 112 2.98 11.98 2.42
N ILE A 113 2.19 11.69 1.38
CA ILE A 113 2.72 11.51 0.02
C ILE A 113 3.27 12.82 -0.53
N THR A 114 2.56 13.94 -0.35
CA THR A 114 3.05 15.27 -0.80
C THR A 114 4.30 15.71 -0.06
N SER A 115 4.43 15.35 1.21
CA SER A 115 5.67 15.52 1.99
C SER A 115 6.84 14.74 1.37
N GLY A 116 6.60 13.50 0.91
CA GLY A 116 7.60 12.71 0.18
C GLY A 116 8.03 13.36 -1.13
N ILE A 117 7.09 13.92 -1.89
CA ILE A 117 7.39 14.68 -3.12
C ILE A 117 8.26 15.90 -2.79
N THR A 118 7.90 16.64 -1.74
CA THR A 118 8.68 17.80 -1.28
C THR A 118 10.10 17.40 -0.86
N LYS A 119 10.23 16.27 -0.15
CA LYS A 119 11.54 15.72 0.23
C LYS A 119 12.39 15.37 -0.99
N ALA A 120 11.81 14.76 -2.03
CA ALA A 120 12.51 14.49 -3.28
C ALA A 120 13.01 15.79 -3.94
N ASN A 121 12.16 16.82 -4.01
CA ASN A 121 12.53 18.12 -4.56
C ASN A 121 13.63 18.80 -3.74
N THR A 122 13.59 18.74 -2.42
CA THR A 122 14.65 19.28 -1.54
C THR A 122 16.01 18.63 -1.87
N ILE A 123 16.03 17.31 -2.05
CA ILE A 123 17.27 16.60 -2.45
C ILE A 123 17.74 17.05 -3.83
N LEU A 124 16.82 17.21 -4.79
CA LEU A 124 17.17 17.67 -6.15
C LEU A 124 17.72 19.10 -6.16
N GLU A 125 17.16 20.01 -5.36
CA GLU A 125 17.65 21.39 -5.20
C GLU A 125 19.05 21.42 -4.56
N GLU A 126 19.29 20.57 -3.54
CA GLU A 126 20.60 20.46 -2.89
C GLU A 126 21.68 19.87 -3.81
N LEU A 127 21.33 18.93 -4.69
CA LEU A 127 22.22 18.42 -5.71
C LEU A 127 22.60 19.52 -6.73
N GLY A 128 21.70 20.46 -6.97
CA GLY A 128 21.89 21.62 -7.83
C GLY A 128 21.84 21.31 -9.33
N SER A 129 21.74 22.34 -10.12
CA SER A 129 21.59 22.26 -11.59
C SER A 129 22.78 21.66 -12.34
N GLY A 130 23.92 21.48 -11.68
CA GLY A 130 25.10 20.84 -12.25
C GLY A 130 25.19 19.32 -12.02
N ALA A 131 24.24 18.75 -11.29
CA ALA A 131 24.23 17.31 -11.04
C ALA A 131 23.91 16.52 -12.32
N SER A 132 24.57 15.37 -12.50
CA SER A 132 24.28 14.49 -13.63
C SER A 132 22.91 13.81 -13.47
N THR A 133 22.28 13.42 -14.57
CA THR A 133 21.01 12.66 -14.55
C THR A 133 21.15 11.38 -13.71
N GLN A 134 22.30 10.72 -13.74
CA GLN A 134 22.56 9.54 -12.92
C GLN A 134 22.45 9.82 -11.41
N MET A 135 22.84 11.02 -10.96
CA MET A 135 22.71 11.41 -9.54
C MET A 135 21.28 11.78 -9.17
N THR A 136 20.53 12.38 -10.08
CA THR A 136 19.18 12.88 -9.81
C THR A 136 18.09 11.82 -10.09
N ALA A 137 18.35 10.85 -10.96
CA ALA A 137 17.37 9.87 -11.41
C ALA A 137 16.67 9.10 -10.26
N PRO A 138 17.37 8.65 -9.19
CA PRO A 138 16.67 7.96 -8.10
C PRO A 138 15.66 8.83 -7.35
N ALA A 139 15.97 10.11 -7.08
CA ALA A 139 15.02 11.03 -6.44
C ALA A 139 13.85 11.37 -7.36
N ARG A 140 14.11 11.56 -8.66
CA ARG A 140 13.08 11.78 -9.69
C ARG A 140 12.16 10.56 -9.82
N ALA A 141 12.70 9.33 -9.79
CA ALA A 141 11.91 8.11 -9.82
C ALA A 141 10.97 8.00 -8.61
N MET A 142 11.46 8.32 -7.40
CA MET A 142 10.61 8.33 -6.21
C MET A 142 9.53 9.43 -6.29
N ARG A 143 9.87 10.61 -6.78
CA ARG A 143 8.91 11.68 -7.02
C ARG A 143 7.80 11.26 -7.97
N ALA A 144 8.15 10.65 -9.09
CA ALA A 144 7.20 10.13 -10.06
C ALA A 144 6.30 9.03 -9.46
N TYR A 145 6.86 8.12 -8.66
CA TYR A 145 6.11 7.08 -7.96
C TYR A 145 5.11 7.66 -6.94
N PHE A 146 5.52 8.62 -6.14
CA PHE A 146 4.64 9.28 -5.17
C PHE A 146 3.52 10.06 -5.88
N THR A 147 3.84 10.77 -6.95
CA THR A 147 2.85 11.48 -7.77
C THR A 147 1.86 10.50 -8.42
N TRP A 148 2.33 9.31 -8.84
CA TRP A 148 1.45 8.25 -9.35
C TRP A 148 0.48 7.74 -8.27
N ILE A 149 0.94 7.52 -7.02
CA ILE A 149 0.04 7.11 -5.92
C ILE A 149 -1.04 8.16 -5.68
N LEU A 150 -0.69 9.45 -5.70
CA LEU A 150 -1.68 10.54 -5.57
C LEU A 150 -2.70 10.50 -6.72
N MET A 151 -2.23 10.41 -7.96
CA MET A 151 -3.08 10.40 -9.14
C MET A 151 -4.01 9.18 -9.16
N ASP A 152 -3.49 7.99 -8.87
CA ASP A 152 -4.31 6.75 -8.85
C ASP A 152 -5.39 6.80 -7.77
N SER A 153 -5.03 7.35 -6.62
CA SER A 153 -5.90 7.33 -5.44
C SER A 153 -6.87 8.51 -5.36
N PHE A 154 -6.46 9.71 -5.79
CA PHE A 154 -7.20 10.94 -5.57
C PHE A 154 -7.54 11.72 -6.86
N GLY A 155 -7.17 11.20 -8.03
CA GLY A 155 -7.45 11.84 -9.32
C GLY A 155 -6.50 12.99 -9.63
N ASP A 156 -7.02 14.21 -9.76
CA ASP A 156 -6.20 15.40 -10.02
C ASP A 156 -5.19 15.61 -8.89
N ALA A 157 -3.93 15.88 -9.25
CA ALA A 157 -2.83 15.98 -8.30
C ALA A 157 -1.87 17.12 -8.67
N PRO A 158 -1.15 17.71 -7.71
CA PRO A 158 -0.15 18.71 -8.03
C PRO A 158 1.07 18.08 -8.71
N ILE A 159 1.54 18.70 -9.77
CA ILE A 159 2.85 18.41 -10.38
C ILE A 159 3.88 19.33 -9.72
N LEU A 160 4.68 18.77 -8.81
CA LEU A 160 5.67 19.53 -8.05
C LEU A 160 7.08 19.17 -8.52
N GLU A 161 7.73 20.09 -9.23
CA GLU A 161 9.11 19.92 -9.73
C GLU A 161 10.16 20.66 -8.89
N LYS A 162 9.70 21.45 -7.92
CA LYS A 162 10.52 22.20 -6.95
C LYS A 162 9.79 22.26 -5.61
N VAL A 163 10.50 22.68 -4.57
CA VAL A 163 9.86 23.06 -3.31
C VAL A 163 9.07 24.35 -3.52
N PRO A 164 7.75 24.38 -3.26
CA PRO A 164 6.97 25.61 -3.37
C PRO A 164 7.49 26.70 -2.44
N ALA A 165 7.56 27.95 -2.93
CA ALA A 165 7.93 29.09 -2.10
C ALA A 165 6.83 29.40 -1.08
N GLU A 166 7.21 30.08 0.02
CA GLU A 166 6.23 30.53 1.02
C GLU A 166 5.14 31.40 0.36
N GLY A 167 3.89 30.99 0.51
CA GLY A 167 2.72 31.67 -0.08
C GLY A 167 2.51 31.39 -1.57
N GLU A 168 3.29 30.51 -2.19
CA GLU A 168 3.05 30.06 -3.56
C GLU A 168 1.76 29.24 -3.62
N VAL A 169 0.84 29.60 -4.52
CA VAL A 169 -0.39 28.85 -4.74
C VAL A 169 -0.07 27.64 -5.62
N VAL A 170 -0.22 26.45 -5.05
CA VAL A 170 -0.08 25.19 -5.76
C VAL A 170 -1.43 24.79 -6.33
N ALA A 171 -1.52 24.53 -7.63
CA ALA A 171 -2.72 24.02 -8.29
C ALA A 171 -2.66 22.49 -8.41
N ARG A 172 -3.82 21.84 -8.43
CA ARG A 172 -3.95 20.44 -8.87
C ARG A 172 -4.07 20.42 -10.39
N SER A 173 -3.23 19.65 -11.06
CA SER A 173 -3.32 19.43 -12.50
C SER A 173 -4.33 18.32 -12.81
N PRO A 174 -5.03 18.41 -13.97
CA PRO A 174 -5.89 17.32 -14.41
C PRO A 174 -5.15 15.99 -14.46
N ARG A 175 -5.83 14.92 -14.06
CA ARG A 175 -5.28 13.55 -13.97
C ARG A 175 -4.53 13.12 -15.23
N LYS A 176 -5.04 13.51 -16.42
CA LYS A 176 -4.38 13.26 -17.70
C LYS A 176 -3.01 13.92 -17.80
N GLU A 177 -2.90 15.19 -17.42
CA GLU A 177 -1.63 15.92 -17.47
C GLU A 177 -0.61 15.33 -16.46
N VAL A 178 -1.10 14.87 -15.31
CA VAL A 178 -0.25 14.16 -14.33
C VAL A 178 0.28 12.86 -14.92
N ALA A 179 -0.55 12.07 -15.62
CA ALA A 179 -0.13 10.83 -16.26
C ALA A 179 0.93 11.09 -17.37
N GLU A 180 0.71 12.12 -18.20
CA GLU A 180 1.65 12.54 -19.25
C GLU A 180 2.99 13.03 -18.65
N TRP A 181 2.94 13.75 -17.53
CA TRP A 181 4.14 14.17 -16.81
C TRP A 181 4.92 12.98 -16.25
N ILE A 182 4.25 12.01 -15.61
CA ILE A 182 4.88 10.81 -15.06
C ILE A 182 5.56 10.01 -16.18
N GLU A 183 4.91 9.84 -17.33
CA GLU A 183 5.48 9.19 -18.49
C GLU A 183 6.77 9.87 -18.94
N SER A 184 6.73 11.20 -19.12
CA SER A 184 7.88 12.00 -19.54
C SER A 184 9.05 11.89 -18.56
N GLU A 185 8.76 12.03 -17.27
CA GLU A 185 9.75 11.96 -16.20
C GLU A 185 10.47 10.61 -16.16
N LEU A 186 9.69 9.51 -16.17
CA LEU A 186 10.26 8.16 -16.14
C LEU A 186 11.05 7.84 -17.42
N THR A 187 10.52 8.18 -18.58
CA THR A 187 11.20 7.92 -19.87
C THR A 187 12.56 8.59 -19.95
N GLU A 188 12.69 9.82 -19.42
CA GLU A 188 13.95 10.55 -19.39
C GLU A 188 14.98 9.90 -18.46
N ILE A 189 14.57 9.42 -17.27
CA ILE A 189 15.50 8.97 -16.24
C ILE A 189 15.87 7.48 -16.33
N ILE A 190 15.03 6.63 -16.93
CA ILE A 190 15.25 5.19 -17.04
C ILE A 190 16.67 4.83 -17.52
N PRO A 191 17.24 5.45 -18.56
CA PRO A 191 18.58 5.14 -19.02
C PRO A 191 19.69 5.44 -18.01
N SER A 192 19.38 6.23 -16.96
CA SER A 192 20.34 6.66 -15.93
C SER A 192 20.19 5.90 -14.60
N LEU A 193 19.15 5.06 -14.48
CA LEU A 193 18.93 4.22 -13.32
C LEU A 193 19.75 2.92 -13.40
N THR A 194 20.15 2.40 -12.23
CA THR A 194 20.90 1.13 -12.17
C THR A 194 20.06 -0.05 -12.64
N GLU A 195 20.71 -0.97 -13.36
CA GLU A 195 20.13 -2.27 -13.74
C GLU A 195 20.47 -3.39 -12.75
N ASP A 196 21.24 -3.10 -11.70
CA ASP A 196 21.64 -4.10 -10.73
C ASP A 196 20.46 -4.57 -9.88
N VAL A 197 20.38 -5.90 -9.68
CA VAL A 197 19.42 -6.55 -8.78
C VAL A 197 20.22 -7.29 -7.71
N THR A 198 20.41 -6.63 -6.57
CA THR A 198 21.29 -7.11 -5.48
C THR A 198 20.71 -6.69 -4.13
N ALA A 199 21.27 -7.19 -3.04
CA ALA A 199 20.93 -6.71 -1.69
C ALA A 199 21.13 -5.19 -1.52
N ASN A 200 22.09 -4.59 -2.24
CA ASN A 200 22.40 -3.16 -2.13
C ASN A 200 21.41 -2.27 -2.89
N THR A 201 20.73 -2.80 -3.88
CA THR A 201 19.72 -2.07 -4.69
C THR A 201 18.29 -2.38 -4.26
N TYR A 202 18.12 -3.33 -3.35
CA TYR A 202 16.82 -3.73 -2.82
C TYR A 202 16.15 -2.58 -2.04
N GLY A 203 14.87 -2.33 -2.30
CA GLY A 203 14.12 -1.22 -1.72
C GLY A 203 14.49 0.16 -2.28
N LYS A 204 15.33 0.20 -3.32
CA LYS A 204 15.73 1.45 -4.00
C LYS A 204 15.21 1.49 -5.42
N PRO A 205 15.00 2.69 -6.00
CA PRO A 205 14.58 2.80 -7.40
C PRO A 205 15.68 2.30 -8.33
N THR A 206 15.28 1.36 -9.19
CA THR A 206 16.11 0.80 -10.26
C THR A 206 15.43 1.04 -11.61
N LYS A 207 16.13 0.77 -12.72
CA LYS A 207 15.52 0.73 -14.06
C LYS A 207 14.25 -0.13 -14.04
N TRP A 208 14.29 -1.26 -13.37
CA TRP A 208 13.19 -2.23 -13.36
C TRP A 208 11.95 -1.75 -12.58
N MET A 209 12.16 -1.01 -11.50
CA MET A 209 11.08 -0.33 -10.79
C MET A 209 10.40 0.71 -11.68
N ALA A 210 11.17 1.51 -12.41
CA ALA A 210 10.66 2.55 -13.29
C ALA A 210 9.93 1.95 -14.52
N GLU A 211 10.46 0.89 -15.13
CA GLU A 211 9.79 0.15 -16.21
C GLU A 211 8.48 -0.51 -15.73
N ALA A 212 8.46 -1.08 -14.53
CA ALA A 212 7.25 -1.66 -13.95
C ALA A 212 6.17 -0.59 -13.70
N LEU A 213 6.57 0.59 -13.23
CA LEU A 213 5.66 1.72 -13.05
C LEU A 213 5.14 2.24 -14.41
N LEU A 214 5.97 2.32 -15.44
CA LEU A 214 5.55 2.65 -16.80
C LEU A 214 4.55 1.62 -17.35
N ALA A 215 4.84 0.33 -17.21
CA ALA A 215 3.92 -0.71 -17.65
C ALA A 215 2.55 -0.57 -16.96
N LYS A 216 2.54 -0.29 -15.65
CA LYS A 216 1.32 -0.05 -14.87
C LYS A 216 0.59 1.21 -15.34
N LEU A 217 1.31 2.30 -15.58
CA LEU A 217 0.77 3.56 -16.09
C LEU A 217 0.11 3.34 -17.47
N TYR A 218 0.81 2.67 -18.39
CA TYR A 218 0.33 2.41 -19.74
C TYR A 218 -0.89 1.47 -19.76
N LEU A 219 -0.90 0.43 -18.94
CA LEU A 219 -2.05 -0.46 -18.84
C LEU A 219 -3.31 0.27 -18.37
N ASN A 220 -3.16 1.24 -17.46
CA ASN A 220 -4.24 2.06 -16.92
C ASN A 220 -4.44 3.38 -17.68
N TRP A 221 -3.76 3.61 -18.79
CA TRP A 221 -3.76 4.89 -19.49
C TRP A 221 -5.16 5.43 -19.80
N ALA A 222 -6.04 4.58 -20.33
CA ALA A 222 -7.41 4.98 -20.63
C ALA A 222 -8.23 5.38 -19.38
N VAL A 223 -7.91 4.79 -18.22
CA VAL A 223 -8.53 5.17 -16.93
C VAL A 223 -8.06 6.56 -16.53
N TYR A 224 -6.75 6.83 -16.63
CA TYR A 224 -6.16 8.10 -16.17
C TYR A 224 -6.43 9.26 -17.11
N THR A 225 -6.62 8.99 -18.41
CA THR A 225 -6.82 10.02 -19.44
C THR A 225 -8.27 10.21 -19.87
N ALA A 226 -9.22 9.54 -19.21
CA ALA A 226 -10.63 9.84 -19.37
C ALA A 226 -10.93 11.30 -18.99
N GLU A 227 -11.93 11.91 -19.61
CA GLU A 227 -12.31 13.31 -19.39
C GLU A 227 -12.58 13.63 -17.91
N SER A 228 -13.21 12.67 -17.21
CA SER A 228 -13.37 12.67 -15.76
C SER A 228 -13.44 11.23 -15.25
N VAL A 229 -13.37 11.06 -13.93
CA VAL A 229 -13.31 9.73 -13.27
C VAL A 229 -14.53 8.88 -13.61
N ASP A 230 -15.72 9.50 -13.66
CA ASP A 230 -17.00 8.85 -13.95
C ASP A 230 -17.22 8.56 -15.44
N GLN A 231 -16.46 9.21 -16.34
CA GLN A 231 -16.58 9.03 -17.79
C GLN A 231 -15.79 7.83 -18.33
N TYR A 232 -14.92 7.23 -17.54
CA TYR A 232 -14.25 6.01 -17.97
C TYR A 232 -15.26 4.86 -18.08
N ASP A 233 -15.27 4.20 -19.24
CA ASP A 233 -16.08 3.00 -19.52
C ASP A 233 -15.18 1.88 -20.05
N ALA A 234 -15.00 0.84 -19.25
CA ALA A 234 -14.13 -0.30 -19.58
C ALA A 234 -14.53 -1.05 -20.86
N ALA A 235 -15.82 -1.00 -21.24
CA ALA A 235 -16.32 -1.69 -22.44
C ALA A 235 -16.00 -0.94 -23.73
N THR A 236 -15.83 0.37 -23.67
CA THR A 236 -15.71 1.23 -24.87
C THR A 236 -14.43 2.04 -24.92
N ALA A 237 -13.72 2.22 -23.80
CA ALA A 237 -12.51 3.02 -23.74
C ALA A 237 -11.37 2.38 -24.55
N ALA A 238 -10.85 3.11 -25.54
CA ALA A 238 -9.64 2.71 -26.24
C ALA A 238 -8.41 3.10 -25.41
N ASN A 239 -7.48 2.16 -25.27
CA ASN A 239 -6.19 2.44 -24.66
C ASN A 239 -5.09 2.47 -25.75
N PRO A 240 -4.54 3.65 -26.09
CA PRO A 240 -3.53 3.77 -27.15
C PRO A 240 -2.13 3.33 -26.70
N LYS A 241 -1.94 3.01 -25.41
CA LYS A 241 -0.64 2.69 -24.80
C LYS A 241 -0.41 1.20 -24.52
N LEU A 242 -1.25 0.31 -25.09
CA LEU A 242 -1.11 -1.13 -24.84
C LEU A 242 0.17 -1.71 -25.45
N ASP A 243 0.60 -1.24 -26.63
CA ASP A 243 1.88 -1.66 -27.21
C ASP A 243 3.07 -1.14 -26.40
N ASP A 244 2.99 0.08 -25.86
CA ASP A 244 4.01 0.63 -24.95
C ASP A 244 4.06 -0.17 -23.63
N CYS A 245 2.89 -0.61 -23.11
CA CYS A 245 2.82 -1.51 -21.95
C CYS A 245 3.54 -2.84 -22.23
N ILE A 246 3.30 -3.44 -23.38
CA ILE A 246 3.97 -4.67 -23.79
C ILE A 246 5.49 -4.45 -23.87
N ALA A 247 5.94 -3.35 -24.46
CA ALA A 247 7.36 -3.03 -24.59
C ALA A 247 8.04 -2.89 -23.21
N ALA A 248 7.45 -2.14 -22.28
CA ALA A 248 7.98 -2.00 -20.93
C ALA A 248 8.02 -3.35 -20.17
N CYS A 249 6.99 -4.19 -20.31
CA CYS A 249 7.00 -5.54 -19.78
C CYS A 249 8.13 -6.40 -20.40
N ASP A 250 8.35 -6.28 -21.71
CA ASP A 250 9.38 -7.02 -22.44
C ASP A 250 10.81 -6.64 -21.99
N GLU A 251 11.08 -5.38 -21.68
CA GLU A 251 12.35 -4.94 -21.09
C GLU A 251 12.66 -5.74 -19.82
N ILE A 252 11.66 -5.89 -18.93
CA ILE A 252 11.83 -6.63 -17.68
C ILE A 252 11.97 -8.14 -17.94
N ILE A 253 11.08 -8.73 -18.77
CA ILE A 253 11.09 -10.16 -19.08
C ILE A 253 12.40 -10.57 -19.73
N ASN A 254 12.85 -9.83 -20.75
CA ASN A 254 14.06 -10.12 -21.53
C ASN A 254 15.36 -9.86 -20.73
N SER A 255 15.28 -9.13 -19.61
CA SER A 255 16.44 -8.94 -18.72
C SER A 255 16.91 -10.27 -18.11
N GLY A 256 16.03 -11.24 -17.96
CA GLY A 256 16.31 -12.52 -17.31
C GLY A 256 16.68 -12.43 -15.82
N LYS A 257 16.41 -11.27 -15.18
CA LYS A 257 16.79 -11.01 -13.78
C LYS A 257 15.74 -11.44 -12.76
N PHE A 258 14.52 -11.73 -13.20
CA PHE A 258 13.40 -12.03 -12.35
C PHE A 258 12.78 -13.37 -12.70
N ASN A 259 12.28 -14.10 -11.70
CA ASN A 259 11.52 -15.33 -11.92
C ASN A 259 10.55 -15.60 -10.75
N LEU A 260 9.52 -16.39 -11.02
CA LEU A 260 8.47 -16.72 -10.04
C LEU A 260 8.94 -17.73 -8.99
N GLY A 261 9.79 -18.66 -9.37
CA GLY A 261 10.02 -19.94 -8.68
C GLY A 261 11.25 -19.95 -7.78
N SER A 262 11.83 -18.81 -7.40
CA SER A 262 13.02 -18.76 -6.52
C SER A 262 12.74 -19.31 -5.11
N VAL A 263 11.49 -19.20 -4.64
CA VAL A 263 11.03 -19.70 -3.34
C VAL A 263 9.64 -20.36 -3.46
N ASP A 264 9.24 -21.15 -2.47
CA ASP A 264 7.86 -21.65 -2.36
C ASP A 264 6.88 -20.49 -2.20
N TYR A 265 5.67 -20.61 -2.76
CA TYR A 265 4.69 -19.51 -2.80
C TYR A 265 4.37 -18.94 -1.42
N LEU A 266 4.16 -19.79 -0.40
CA LEU A 266 3.82 -19.32 0.96
C LEU A 266 5.02 -18.62 1.62
N HIS A 267 6.24 -19.09 1.37
CA HIS A 267 7.46 -18.47 1.90
C HIS A 267 7.78 -17.12 1.25
N LYS A 268 7.25 -16.84 0.06
CA LYS A 268 7.35 -15.51 -0.57
C LYS A 268 6.77 -14.41 0.33
N PHE A 269 5.77 -14.72 1.13
CA PHE A 269 5.07 -13.79 2.02
C PHE A 269 5.36 -14.07 3.51
N SER A 270 6.45 -14.76 3.80
CA SER A 270 6.90 -15.04 5.16
C SER A 270 7.65 -13.83 5.75
N TYR A 271 7.77 -13.81 7.08
CA TYR A 271 8.45 -12.77 7.85
C TYR A 271 9.95 -12.62 7.53
N ASP A 272 10.53 -13.57 6.85
CA ASP A 272 11.94 -13.62 6.44
C ASP A 272 12.14 -13.47 4.92
N ASN A 273 11.09 -13.07 4.19
CA ASN A 273 11.21 -12.73 2.78
C ASN A 273 12.19 -11.54 2.62
N SER A 274 12.84 -11.45 1.45
CA SER A 274 13.91 -10.47 1.24
C SER A 274 14.25 -10.35 -0.24
N TRP A 275 15.32 -9.62 -0.55
CA TRP A 275 15.90 -9.49 -1.89
C TRP A 275 16.16 -10.83 -2.61
N LYS A 276 16.17 -11.96 -1.90
CA LYS A 276 16.33 -13.31 -2.45
C LYS A 276 15.07 -13.84 -3.14
N VAL A 277 13.94 -13.18 -2.94
CA VAL A 277 12.71 -13.48 -3.66
C VAL A 277 12.80 -12.82 -5.04
N GLU A 278 13.24 -13.58 -6.04
CA GLU A 278 13.49 -13.07 -7.40
C GLU A 278 12.22 -12.61 -8.15
N ASP A 279 11.04 -12.82 -7.58
CA ASP A 279 9.79 -12.25 -8.06
C ASP A 279 9.64 -10.75 -7.69
N PHE A 280 10.38 -10.26 -6.68
CA PHE A 280 10.26 -8.89 -6.21
C PHE A 280 11.09 -7.92 -7.06
N ILE A 281 10.42 -7.10 -7.87
CA ILE A 281 11.07 -6.06 -8.69
C ILE A 281 11.35 -4.82 -7.86
N TYR A 282 10.36 -4.42 -7.07
CA TYR A 282 10.48 -3.33 -6.12
C TYR A 282 9.67 -3.66 -4.87
N ALA A 283 10.28 -3.55 -3.72
CA ALA A 283 9.65 -3.85 -2.44
C ALA A 283 9.98 -2.76 -1.41
N MET A 284 9.05 -2.51 -0.50
CA MET A 284 9.32 -1.78 0.73
C MET A 284 9.84 -2.79 1.75
N PRO A 285 11.11 -2.73 2.15
CA PRO A 285 11.63 -3.60 3.19
C PRO A 285 11.11 -3.15 4.55
N TYR A 286 10.85 -4.11 5.43
CA TYR A 286 10.46 -3.84 6.81
C TYR A 286 11.29 -4.67 7.80
N ASP A 287 11.46 -4.09 8.97
CA ASP A 287 12.05 -4.73 10.13
C ASP A 287 11.29 -4.26 11.38
N ALA A 288 10.76 -5.21 12.14
CA ALA A 288 9.90 -4.90 13.28
C ALA A 288 10.59 -4.05 14.37
N LEU A 289 11.92 -3.94 14.35
CA LEU A 289 12.72 -3.14 15.29
C LEU A 289 13.22 -1.83 14.67
N ASN A 290 13.73 -1.89 13.41
CA ASN A 290 14.51 -0.82 12.82
C ASN A 290 13.79 -0.04 11.70
N LEU A 291 12.87 -0.68 10.99
CA LEU A 291 12.05 -0.06 9.95
C LEU A 291 10.59 -0.51 10.10
N GLN A 292 9.93 0.08 11.08
CA GLN A 292 8.57 -0.27 11.48
C GLN A 292 7.53 0.31 10.52
N GLY A 293 6.30 -0.21 10.60
CA GLY A 293 5.14 0.32 9.86
C GLY A 293 4.26 -0.78 9.26
N PHE A 294 4.79 -1.98 9.01
CA PHE A 294 3.98 -3.06 8.48
C PHE A 294 3.13 -3.72 9.56
N GLN A 295 1.80 -3.54 9.50
CA GLN A 295 0.85 -3.97 10.53
C GLN A 295 -0.36 -4.75 9.98
N TYR A 296 -0.19 -5.48 8.91
CA TYR A 296 -1.28 -6.20 8.19
C TYR A 296 -2.03 -7.21 9.02
N ALA A 297 -1.32 -8.01 9.81
CA ALA A 297 -1.95 -9.08 10.57
C ALA A 297 -2.93 -8.56 11.64
N ARG A 298 -2.80 -7.28 12.07
CA ARG A 298 -3.63 -6.73 13.14
C ARG A 298 -5.13 -6.80 12.84
N PRO A 299 -5.65 -6.27 11.72
CA PRO A 299 -7.08 -6.35 11.40
C PRO A 299 -7.51 -7.68 10.78
N ARG A 300 -6.60 -8.46 10.20
CA ARG A 300 -6.89 -9.64 9.39
C ARG A 300 -6.93 -10.94 10.17
N SER A 301 -6.13 -11.04 11.23
CA SER A 301 -6.03 -12.28 12.01
C SER A 301 -7.21 -12.46 12.95
N PHE A 302 -7.53 -13.72 13.27
CA PHE A 302 -8.55 -14.07 14.23
C PHE A 302 -8.44 -13.26 15.54
N LYS A 303 -9.51 -12.60 15.93
CA LYS A 303 -9.53 -11.67 17.07
C LYS A 303 -9.02 -12.30 18.38
N GLN A 304 -9.28 -13.58 18.58
CA GLN A 304 -8.93 -14.31 19.79
C GLN A 304 -7.59 -15.06 19.72
N LEU A 305 -6.77 -14.81 18.69
CA LEU A 305 -5.49 -15.51 18.48
C LEU A 305 -4.46 -15.28 19.60
N LYS A 306 -4.59 -14.18 20.35
CA LYS A 306 -3.70 -13.85 21.47
C LYS A 306 -3.61 -14.99 22.47
N ASN A 307 -2.38 -15.37 22.86
CA ASN A 307 -2.04 -16.46 23.80
C ASN A 307 -2.38 -17.88 23.33
N MET A 308 -2.78 -18.09 22.09
CA MET A 308 -3.09 -19.42 21.55
C MET A 308 -1.84 -20.12 21.03
N LEU A 309 -1.68 -21.40 21.40
CA LEU A 309 -0.68 -22.33 20.88
C LEU A 309 -1.25 -23.74 20.91
N PRO A 310 -1.04 -24.55 19.84
CA PRO A 310 -0.51 -24.14 18.54
C PRO A 310 -1.45 -23.17 17.81
N ASN A 311 -1.06 -22.62 16.65
CA ASN A 311 -1.90 -21.66 15.92
C ASN A 311 -1.71 -21.70 14.40
N VAL A 312 -2.51 -20.87 13.73
CA VAL A 312 -2.56 -20.76 12.27
C VAL A 312 -1.29 -20.20 11.61
N TYR A 313 -0.38 -19.61 12.36
CA TYR A 313 0.92 -19.14 11.86
C TYR A 313 2.06 -20.16 12.07
N GLY A 314 1.78 -21.32 12.65
CA GLY A 314 2.82 -22.30 12.96
C GLY A 314 3.81 -21.82 14.02
N SER A 315 3.43 -20.88 14.88
CA SER A 315 4.34 -20.29 15.86
C SER A 315 4.68 -21.25 16.98
N THR A 316 5.91 -21.15 17.49
CA THR A 316 6.37 -21.87 18.70
C THR A 316 6.16 -21.08 19.97
N ASP A 317 5.98 -19.76 19.85
CA ASP A 317 5.75 -18.84 20.94
C ASP A 317 4.37 -18.18 20.83
N LYS A 318 3.89 -17.58 21.93
CA LYS A 318 2.57 -16.93 21.96
C LYS A 318 2.62 -15.48 21.47
N PHE A 319 1.59 -15.09 20.74
CA PHE A 319 1.29 -13.69 20.55
C PHE A 319 0.73 -13.09 21.84
N THR A 320 1.34 -12.03 22.33
CA THR A 320 0.91 -11.31 23.55
C THR A 320 0.13 -10.04 23.24
N GLN A 321 0.27 -9.51 22.03
CA GLN A 321 -0.52 -8.38 21.54
C GLN A 321 -1.87 -8.87 20.97
N SER A 322 -2.90 -8.03 21.10
CA SER A 322 -4.24 -8.33 20.58
C SER A 322 -4.35 -8.11 19.08
N PHE A 323 -5.22 -8.89 18.47
CA PHE A 323 -5.66 -8.74 17.08
C PHE A 323 -7.04 -8.08 17.01
N GLY A 324 -7.36 -7.46 15.89
CA GLY A 324 -8.67 -6.85 15.63
C GLY A 324 -9.66 -7.84 15.05
N GLY A 325 -9.22 -8.58 14.03
CA GLY A 325 -10.06 -9.56 13.31
C GLY A 325 -11.21 -8.93 12.52
N ASN A 326 -11.16 -7.62 12.30
CA ASN A 326 -12.25 -6.86 11.68
C ASN A 326 -12.28 -6.97 10.15
N MET A 327 -11.09 -7.04 9.50
CA MET A 327 -11.01 -7.20 8.05
C MET A 327 -11.16 -8.68 7.69
N VAL A 328 -12.26 -8.97 7.02
CA VAL A 328 -12.57 -10.31 6.53
C VAL A 328 -12.74 -10.28 5.03
N VAL A 329 -12.39 -11.38 4.37
CA VAL A 329 -12.55 -11.54 2.93
C VAL A 329 -14.03 -11.61 2.59
N THR A 330 -14.45 -10.90 1.55
CA THR A 330 -15.85 -10.96 1.13
C THR A 330 -16.21 -12.36 0.63
N PRO A 331 -17.45 -12.81 0.85
CA PRO A 331 -17.90 -14.14 0.40
C PRO A 331 -17.74 -14.35 -1.11
N GLU A 332 -17.93 -13.31 -1.91
CA GLU A 332 -17.82 -13.40 -3.37
C GLU A 332 -16.35 -13.57 -3.79
N PHE A 333 -15.46 -12.78 -3.24
CA PHE A 333 -14.04 -12.87 -3.56
C PHE A 333 -13.42 -14.21 -3.11
N ALA A 334 -13.83 -14.71 -1.95
CA ALA A 334 -13.35 -16.00 -1.43
C ALA A 334 -13.60 -17.18 -2.39
N LYS A 335 -14.62 -17.11 -3.27
CA LYS A 335 -14.93 -18.14 -4.27
C LYS A 335 -13.82 -18.32 -5.32
N LEU A 336 -13.00 -17.29 -5.56
CA LEU A 336 -11.86 -17.38 -6.47
C LEU A 336 -10.85 -18.46 -6.04
N PHE A 337 -10.76 -18.74 -4.74
CA PHE A 337 -9.79 -19.67 -4.15
C PHE A 337 -10.35 -21.09 -4.05
N SER A 338 -10.70 -21.68 -5.21
CA SER A 338 -11.30 -23.01 -5.32
C SER A 338 -10.69 -23.89 -6.41
N LEU A 339 -9.62 -23.45 -7.05
CA LEU A 339 -8.94 -24.24 -8.07
C LEU A 339 -8.21 -25.42 -7.44
N GLU A 340 -8.39 -26.61 -8.02
CA GLU A 340 -7.75 -27.82 -7.53
C GLU A 340 -6.22 -27.71 -7.62
N GLY A 341 -5.51 -28.04 -6.53
CA GLY A 341 -4.06 -28.01 -6.45
C GLY A 341 -3.44 -26.61 -6.28
N ASP A 342 -4.22 -25.55 -6.40
CA ASP A 342 -3.73 -24.17 -6.28
C ASP A 342 -3.31 -23.85 -4.85
N ILE A 343 -2.00 -23.60 -4.64
CA ILE A 343 -1.45 -23.31 -3.32
C ILE A 343 -1.99 -22.01 -2.73
N ARG A 344 -2.46 -21.07 -3.55
CA ARG A 344 -3.05 -19.80 -3.11
C ARG A 344 -4.35 -20.00 -2.33
N ASN A 345 -5.04 -21.14 -2.50
CA ASN A 345 -6.18 -21.51 -1.66
C ASN A 345 -5.80 -21.52 -0.17
N LEU A 346 -4.53 -21.75 0.15
CA LEU A 346 -4.03 -21.77 1.53
C LEU A 346 -3.79 -20.35 2.10
N CYS A 347 -3.92 -19.29 1.29
CA CYS A 347 -3.82 -17.91 1.75
C CYS A 347 -5.11 -17.42 2.43
N ILE A 348 -6.18 -18.19 2.36
CA ILE A 348 -7.48 -17.89 3.00
C ILE A 348 -7.82 -18.96 4.04
N LEU A 349 -8.14 -18.52 5.25
CA LEU A 349 -8.72 -19.38 6.28
C LEU A 349 -10.24 -19.38 6.11
N ARG A 350 -10.82 -20.56 5.86
CA ARG A 350 -12.26 -20.77 5.70
C ARG A 350 -12.65 -22.19 6.14
N GLY A 351 -13.90 -22.38 6.51
CA GLY A 351 -14.36 -23.67 7.02
C GLY A 351 -13.61 -24.07 8.29
N ASP A 352 -13.39 -25.35 8.47
CA ASP A 352 -12.65 -25.91 9.59
C ASP A 352 -11.16 -25.56 9.51
N VAL A 353 -10.66 -24.90 10.54
CA VAL A 353 -9.29 -24.38 10.57
C VAL A 353 -8.36 -25.34 11.30
N TYR A 354 -7.15 -25.47 10.77
CA TYR A 354 -6.09 -26.32 11.31
C TYR A 354 -4.84 -25.50 11.67
N ASN A 355 -4.10 -25.95 12.66
CA ASN A 355 -2.79 -25.45 12.97
C ASN A 355 -1.84 -25.65 11.78
N ARG A 356 -0.82 -24.82 11.66
CA ARG A 356 0.14 -24.93 10.56
C ARG A 356 1.49 -25.43 11.04
N ASP A 357 2.15 -26.15 10.16
CA ASP A 357 3.54 -26.54 10.33
C ASP A 357 4.47 -25.32 10.17
N PRO A 358 5.38 -25.06 11.13
CA PRO A 358 6.21 -23.85 11.12
C PRO A 358 7.24 -23.80 9.98
N LYS A 359 7.55 -24.94 9.35
CA LYS A 359 8.54 -25.00 8.27
C LYS A 359 7.93 -24.92 6.89
N THR A 360 6.78 -25.56 6.71
CA THR A 360 6.12 -25.62 5.41
C THR A 360 5.00 -24.60 5.26
N LEU A 361 4.58 -23.98 6.35
CA LEU A 361 3.46 -23.05 6.45
C LEU A 361 2.11 -23.63 5.99
N ARG A 362 2.06 -24.95 5.80
CA ARG A 362 0.86 -25.68 5.37
C ARG A 362 0.04 -26.17 6.56
N PRO A 363 -1.29 -26.33 6.40
CA PRO A 363 -2.13 -26.91 7.43
C PRO A 363 -1.64 -28.31 7.81
N THR A 364 -1.69 -28.63 9.10
CA THR A 364 -1.50 -29.96 9.67
C THR A 364 -2.86 -30.68 9.78
N SER A 365 -2.87 -31.88 10.37
CA SER A 365 -4.13 -32.57 10.75
C SER A 365 -4.65 -32.11 12.13
N GLU A 366 -3.94 -31.24 12.85
CA GLU A 366 -4.30 -30.80 14.19
C GLU A 366 -5.30 -29.64 14.11
N PRO A 367 -6.51 -29.76 14.68
CA PRO A 367 -7.48 -28.69 14.71
C PRO A 367 -6.95 -27.44 15.41
N PHE A 368 -7.24 -26.26 14.86
CA PHE A 368 -7.07 -25.00 15.57
C PHE A 368 -8.31 -24.77 16.44
N GLU A 369 -8.14 -24.75 17.75
CA GLU A 369 -9.26 -24.71 18.71
C GLU A 369 -9.33 -23.38 19.48
N TYR A 370 -10.55 -22.91 19.68
CA TYR A 370 -10.89 -21.82 20.57
C TYR A 370 -12.01 -22.27 21.53
N ASN A 371 -11.84 -22.04 22.83
CA ASN A 371 -12.79 -22.51 23.86
C ASN A 371 -13.11 -24.02 23.80
N GLY A 372 -12.13 -24.85 23.39
CA GLY A 372 -12.27 -26.31 23.29
C GLY A 372 -13.12 -26.77 22.10
N LYS A 373 -13.31 -25.93 21.11
CA LYS A 373 -13.98 -26.25 19.84
C LYS A 373 -13.10 -25.85 18.68
N GLN A 374 -13.12 -26.65 17.61
CA GLN A 374 -12.45 -26.27 16.38
C GLN A 374 -13.04 -24.97 15.82
N VAL A 375 -12.17 -24.04 15.45
CA VAL A 375 -12.57 -22.80 14.79
C VAL A 375 -13.05 -23.11 13.38
N HIS A 376 -14.21 -22.55 13.04
CA HIS A 376 -14.85 -22.69 11.74
C HIS A 376 -15.23 -21.32 11.19
N PHE A 377 -14.46 -20.81 10.22
CA PHE A 377 -14.80 -19.55 9.56
C PHE A 377 -15.86 -19.74 8.49
N THR A 378 -16.97 -19.01 8.64
CA THR A 378 -18.10 -19.10 7.70
C THR A 378 -17.77 -18.39 6.39
N GLU A 379 -18.24 -18.97 5.27
CA GLU A 379 -18.17 -18.30 3.95
C GLU A 379 -19.29 -17.26 3.74
N THR A 380 -20.15 -17.09 4.72
CA THR A 380 -21.25 -16.11 4.71
C THR A 380 -21.14 -15.20 5.92
N ILE A 381 -21.64 -13.99 5.79
CA ILE A 381 -21.66 -13.00 6.87
C ILE A 381 -23.13 -12.66 7.17
N THR A 382 -23.53 -12.74 8.44
CA THR A 382 -24.89 -12.41 8.89
C THR A 382 -24.84 -11.24 9.85
N LEU A 383 -25.41 -10.12 9.47
CA LEU A 383 -25.45 -8.91 10.27
C LEU A 383 -26.59 -8.99 11.30
N ILE A 384 -26.34 -8.44 12.49
CA ILE A 384 -27.36 -8.38 13.55
C ILE A 384 -28.21 -7.11 13.50
N LYS A 385 -27.75 -6.09 12.77
CA LYS A 385 -28.47 -4.82 12.57
C LYS A 385 -28.65 -4.56 11.08
N GLN A 386 -29.77 -3.91 10.74
CA GLN A 386 -30.07 -3.44 9.38
C GLN A 386 -29.95 -1.91 9.35
N ASP A 387 -28.81 -1.41 9.76
CA ASP A 387 -28.42 -0.01 9.70
C ASP A 387 -27.10 0.12 8.95
N ASN A 388 -26.51 1.30 8.88
CA ASN A 388 -25.23 1.55 8.22
C ASN A 388 -24.04 0.98 9.01
N THR A 389 -24.23 -0.03 9.83
CA THR A 389 -23.18 -0.73 10.56
C THR A 389 -23.05 -2.17 10.08
N ILE A 390 -21.82 -2.62 9.88
CA ILE A 390 -21.52 -4.00 9.46
C ILE A 390 -21.29 -4.84 10.72
N ASP A 391 -22.28 -4.87 11.61
CA ASP A 391 -22.17 -5.48 12.95
C ASP A 391 -22.66 -6.93 12.95
N VAL A 392 -21.80 -7.84 13.40
CA VAL A 392 -22.07 -9.29 13.50
C VAL A 392 -22.30 -9.75 14.94
N GLY A 393 -22.24 -8.85 15.93
CA GLY A 393 -22.23 -9.19 17.36
C GLY A 393 -20.83 -9.48 17.89
N ASN A 394 -20.74 -10.15 19.06
CA ASN A 394 -19.44 -10.41 19.71
C ASN A 394 -19.42 -11.75 20.47
N ASP A 395 -20.28 -12.70 20.11
CA ASP A 395 -20.22 -14.07 20.63
C ASP A 395 -19.24 -14.94 19.82
N ASP A 396 -19.07 -16.18 20.22
CA ASP A 396 -18.16 -17.12 19.55
C ASP A 396 -18.53 -17.36 18.08
N ASN A 397 -19.80 -17.23 17.69
CA ASN A 397 -20.23 -17.38 16.30
C ASN A 397 -19.93 -16.08 15.51
N ALA A 398 -20.16 -14.91 16.11
CA ALA A 398 -19.83 -13.63 15.51
C ALA A 398 -18.34 -13.52 15.17
N LEU A 399 -17.47 -13.96 16.09
CA LEU A 399 -16.02 -13.93 15.92
C LEU A 399 -15.49 -14.87 14.83
N GLN A 400 -16.32 -15.76 14.31
CA GLN A 400 -15.97 -16.73 13.28
C GLN A 400 -16.68 -16.46 11.94
N GLN A 401 -17.32 -15.30 11.80
CA GLN A 401 -17.94 -14.91 10.53
C GLN A 401 -16.92 -14.33 9.55
N GLY A 402 -17.06 -14.72 8.29
CA GLY A 402 -16.19 -14.32 7.20
C GLY A 402 -14.88 -15.08 7.14
N CYS A 403 -14.32 -15.17 5.95
CA CYS A 403 -13.00 -15.78 5.73
C CYS A 403 -11.89 -14.79 6.13
N HIS A 404 -10.74 -15.31 6.58
CA HIS A 404 -9.61 -14.48 6.98
C HIS A 404 -8.41 -14.63 6.04
N SER A 405 -7.71 -13.55 5.74
CA SER A 405 -6.42 -13.61 5.06
C SER A 405 -5.34 -14.15 5.98
N ILE A 406 -4.54 -15.09 5.46
CA ILE A 406 -3.30 -15.58 6.08
C ILE A 406 -2.16 -15.55 5.07
N LYS A 407 -2.22 -14.67 4.09
CA LYS A 407 -1.17 -14.55 3.09
C LYS A 407 0.17 -14.15 3.71
N TRP A 408 0.15 -13.24 4.68
CA TRP A 408 1.33 -12.69 5.34
C TRP A 408 1.63 -13.46 6.63
N PHE A 409 2.66 -14.29 6.60
CA PHE A 409 3.08 -15.06 7.77
C PHE A 409 3.93 -14.23 8.70
N ILE A 410 3.58 -14.22 9.99
CA ILE A 410 4.18 -13.39 11.03
C ILE A 410 4.77 -14.22 12.17
N THR A 411 5.67 -13.63 12.96
CA THR A 411 6.20 -14.23 14.18
C THR A 411 5.74 -13.48 15.43
N PRO A 412 5.64 -14.19 16.58
CA PRO A 412 5.43 -13.52 17.87
C PRO A 412 6.57 -12.58 18.24
N ALA A 413 7.82 -12.88 17.85
CA ALA A 413 8.98 -12.03 18.11
C ALA A 413 8.79 -10.63 17.53
N ASP A 414 8.31 -10.54 16.31
CA ASP A 414 8.03 -9.28 15.63
C ASP A 414 6.74 -8.63 16.13
N TYR A 415 5.64 -9.36 16.05
CA TYR A 415 4.30 -8.83 16.33
C TYR A 415 4.13 -8.34 17.77
N ASN A 416 4.78 -8.98 18.74
CA ASN A 416 4.75 -8.53 20.13
C ASN A 416 5.46 -7.19 20.34
N ASN A 417 6.28 -6.74 19.38
CA ASN A 417 6.89 -5.42 19.35
C ASN A 417 5.99 -4.43 18.59
N GLY A 418 4.97 -3.89 19.27
CA GLY A 418 4.10 -2.85 18.72
C GLY A 418 3.18 -3.32 17.57
N ARG A 419 2.98 -4.63 17.39
CA ARG A 419 2.24 -5.26 16.28
C ARG A 419 2.90 -5.05 14.91
N ASN A 420 4.20 -4.78 14.89
CA ASN A 420 4.97 -4.68 13.65
C ASN A 420 5.28 -6.06 13.08
N GLN A 421 5.61 -6.09 11.81
CA GLN A 421 5.99 -7.28 11.05
C GLN A 421 7.29 -6.98 10.30
N SER A 422 8.09 -8.03 10.04
CA SER A 422 9.32 -7.93 9.26
C SER A 422 9.16 -8.46 7.82
N ASN A 423 7.94 -8.70 7.38
CA ASN A 423 7.69 -9.06 5.99
C ASN A 423 8.00 -7.87 5.09
N ASP A 424 8.81 -8.05 4.05
CA ASP A 424 8.97 -7.06 3.01
C ASP A 424 7.72 -7.04 2.12
N LEU A 425 7.24 -5.84 1.79
CA LEU A 425 6.05 -5.61 0.99
C LEU A 425 6.42 -5.40 -0.48
N PRO A 426 6.16 -6.36 -1.38
CA PRO A 426 6.37 -6.14 -2.80
C PRO A 426 5.37 -5.11 -3.33
N LEU A 427 5.89 -4.07 -3.98
CA LEU A 427 5.14 -3.03 -4.65
C LEU A 427 5.01 -3.33 -6.15
N PHE A 428 6.04 -3.92 -6.76
CA PHE A 428 5.99 -4.49 -8.10
C PHE A 428 6.61 -5.89 -8.10
N ARG A 429 5.93 -6.84 -8.71
CA ARG A 429 6.37 -8.23 -8.83
C ARG A 429 6.43 -8.69 -10.29
N TYR A 430 7.30 -9.65 -10.57
CA TYR A 430 7.40 -10.26 -11.89
C TYR A 430 6.10 -10.93 -12.34
N ALA A 431 5.34 -11.50 -11.40
CA ALA A 431 3.99 -12.00 -11.65
C ALA A 431 3.07 -10.91 -12.26
N ASP A 432 3.18 -9.65 -11.79
CA ASP A 432 2.38 -8.55 -12.31
C ASP A 432 2.82 -8.17 -13.73
N ILE A 433 4.11 -8.20 -14.03
CA ILE A 433 4.62 -7.97 -15.38
C ILE A 433 4.07 -8.99 -16.38
N LEU A 434 4.06 -10.26 -16.01
CA LEU A 434 3.51 -11.33 -16.85
C LEU A 434 2.02 -11.14 -17.11
N LEU A 435 1.23 -10.83 -16.07
CA LEU A 435 -0.21 -10.64 -16.20
C LEU A 435 -0.59 -9.30 -16.83
N MET A 436 0.19 -8.23 -16.65
CA MET A 436 -0.01 -6.96 -17.39
C MET A 436 0.21 -7.15 -18.90
N LYS A 437 1.28 -7.85 -19.28
CA LYS A 437 1.52 -8.18 -20.69
C LYS A 437 0.42 -9.09 -21.26
N ALA A 438 -0.01 -10.11 -20.51
CA ALA A 438 -1.10 -10.99 -20.92
C ALA A 438 -2.41 -10.20 -21.14
N GLU A 439 -2.72 -9.26 -20.25
CA GLU A 439 -3.89 -8.39 -20.38
C GLU A 439 -3.79 -7.47 -21.61
N ALA A 440 -2.64 -6.83 -21.82
CA ALA A 440 -2.43 -5.96 -22.97
C ALA A 440 -2.58 -6.72 -24.30
N LEU A 441 -2.00 -7.93 -24.40
CA LEU A 441 -2.16 -8.82 -25.56
C LEU A 441 -3.64 -9.20 -25.79
N ALA A 442 -4.34 -9.60 -24.71
CA ALA A 442 -5.75 -9.97 -24.81
C ALA A 442 -6.63 -8.78 -25.26
N ARG A 443 -6.37 -7.56 -24.73
CA ARG A 443 -7.09 -6.34 -25.15
C ARG A 443 -6.84 -5.97 -26.62
N LEU A 444 -5.65 -6.26 -27.13
CA LEU A 444 -5.31 -6.06 -28.55
C LEU A 444 -5.78 -7.21 -29.46
N GLY A 445 -6.33 -8.30 -28.89
CA GLY A 445 -6.69 -9.49 -29.65
C GLY A 445 -5.48 -10.24 -30.22
N GLN A 446 -4.30 -10.05 -29.64
CA GLN A 446 -3.05 -10.71 -30.01
C GLN A 446 -2.90 -12.05 -29.27
N SER A 447 -2.18 -12.98 -29.86
CA SER A 447 -1.83 -14.27 -29.23
C SER A 447 -0.62 -14.14 -28.31
N GLY A 448 -0.44 -15.11 -27.40
CA GLY A 448 0.72 -15.23 -26.50
C GLY A 448 0.39 -14.94 -25.03
N ALA A 449 -0.82 -14.47 -24.73
CA ALA A 449 -1.27 -14.27 -23.35
C ALA A 449 -1.33 -15.60 -22.57
N LYS A 450 -1.71 -16.69 -23.24
CA LYS A 450 -1.82 -18.04 -22.64
C LYS A 450 -0.52 -18.51 -21.97
N ASP A 451 0.61 -18.31 -22.62
CA ASP A 451 1.88 -18.83 -22.08
C ASP A 451 2.32 -18.04 -20.83
N LEU A 452 2.08 -16.74 -20.80
CA LEU A 452 2.32 -15.88 -19.63
C LEU A 452 1.38 -16.25 -18.47
N PHE A 453 0.11 -16.41 -18.76
CA PHE A 453 -0.93 -16.82 -17.82
C PHE A 453 -0.61 -18.21 -17.19
N ASN A 454 -0.23 -19.17 -18.03
CA ASN A 454 0.09 -20.51 -17.59
C ASN A 454 1.39 -20.60 -16.79
N GLN A 455 2.34 -19.68 -16.94
CA GLN A 455 3.50 -19.58 -16.04
C GLN A 455 3.06 -19.34 -14.59
N ILE A 456 2.11 -18.39 -14.37
CA ILE A 456 1.53 -18.13 -13.04
C ILE A 456 0.83 -19.37 -12.51
N ARG A 457 -0.03 -19.99 -13.34
CA ARG A 457 -0.75 -21.21 -12.96
C ARG A 457 0.16 -22.38 -12.60
N ALA A 458 1.19 -22.60 -13.39
CA ALA A 458 2.18 -23.66 -13.16
C ALA A 458 2.93 -23.45 -11.83
N TYR A 459 3.35 -22.21 -11.55
CA TYR A 459 3.99 -21.87 -10.29
C TYR A 459 3.08 -22.03 -9.08
N ALA A 460 1.81 -21.66 -9.20
CA ALA A 460 0.81 -21.85 -8.15
C ALA A 460 0.30 -23.28 -8.00
N GLY A 461 0.66 -24.20 -8.90
CA GLY A 461 0.11 -25.55 -8.94
C GLY A 461 -1.35 -25.64 -9.40
N ALA A 462 -1.86 -24.58 -10.01
CA ALA A 462 -3.23 -24.49 -10.51
C ALA A 462 -3.37 -25.13 -11.90
N PRO A 463 -4.58 -25.59 -12.28
CA PRO A 463 -4.84 -26.14 -13.61
C PRO A 463 -4.53 -25.11 -14.71
N GLN A 464 -3.76 -25.49 -15.73
CA GLN A 464 -3.44 -24.66 -16.87
C GLN A 464 -4.59 -24.63 -17.88
N ILE A 465 -4.69 -23.51 -18.63
CA ILE A 465 -5.67 -23.35 -19.70
C ILE A 465 -5.09 -23.77 -21.05
N ASN A 466 -5.95 -24.20 -21.98
CA ASN A 466 -5.54 -24.66 -23.30
C ASN A 466 -5.67 -23.60 -24.42
N GLY A 467 -6.50 -22.59 -24.22
CA GLY A 467 -6.74 -21.46 -25.16
C GLY A 467 -6.15 -20.17 -24.64
N GLU A 468 -6.28 -19.09 -25.41
CA GLU A 468 -5.97 -17.75 -24.93
C GLU A 468 -6.95 -17.37 -23.78
N PRO A 469 -6.49 -16.72 -22.71
CA PRO A 469 -7.35 -16.30 -21.62
C PRO A 469 -8.28 -15.16 -22.07
N THR A 470 -9.50 -15.19 -21.59
CA THR A 470 -10.40 -14.04 -21.68
C THR A 470 -9.96 -12.94 -20.71
N LEU A 471 -10.48 -11.73 -20.87
CA LEU A 471 -10.25 -10.66 -19.89
C LEU A 471 -10.78 -11.04 -18.50
N GLN A 472 -11.90 -11.80 -18.42
CA GLN A 472 -12.41 -12.31 -17.14
C GLN A 472 -11.47 -13.33 -16.51
N ASP A 473 -10.89 -14.24 -17.29
CA ASP A 473 -9.88 -15.19 -16.78
C ASP A 473 -8.68 -14.45 -16.18
N ILE A 474 -8.21 -13.38 -16.85
CA ILE A 474 -7.10 -12.56 -16.37
C ILE A 474 -7.48 -11.79 -15.10
N TYR A 475 -8.67 -11.20 -15.05
CA TYR A 475 -9.17 -10.49 -13.89
C TYR A 475 -9.27 -11.40 -12.65
N ASP A 476 -9.77 -12.62 -12.83
CA ASP A 476 -9.86 -13.62 -11.78
C ASP A 476 -8.47 -14.12 -11.33
N GLU A 477 -7.55 -14.32 -12.30
CA GLU A 477 -6.18 -14.75 -11.98
C GLU A 477 -5.41 -13.66 -11.24
N ARG A 478 -5.58 -12.40 -11.63
CA ARG A 478 -5.04 -11.26 -10.91
C ARG A 478 -5.59 -11.19 -9.48
N GLY A 479 -6.88 -11.44 -9.30
CA GLY A 479 -7.51 -11.51 -7.97
C GLY A 479 -6.87 -12.59 -7.08
N ARG A 480 -6.62 -13.79 -7.63
CA ARG A 480 -5.94 -14.86 -6.90
C ARG A 480 -4.49 -14.53 -6.57
N GLU A 481 -3.75 -14.02 -7.55
CA GLU A 481 -2.31 -13.78 -7.41
C GLU A 481 -2.00 -12.59 -6.51
N PHE A 482 -2.72 -11.50 -6.67
CA PHE A 482 -2.47 -10.25 -5.94
C PHE A 482 -3.41 -10.01 -4.77
N PHE A 483 -4.13 -11.04 -4.33
CA PHE A 483 -4.91 -10.98 -3.10
C PHE A 483 -4.09 -10.36 -1.96
N ASP A 484 -4.66 -9.35 -1.29
CA ASP A 484 -4.03 -8.67 -0.15
C ASP A 484 -2.68 -7.98 -0.48
N GLU A 485 -2.55 -7.47 -1.73
CA GLU A 485 -1.36 -6.75 -2.25
C GLU A 485 -1.70 -5.39 -2.90
N ASN A 486 -2.88 -4.80 -2.66
CA ASN A 486 -3.30 -3.45 -3.11
C ASN A 486 -3.71 -3.26 -4.57
N TRP A 487 -3.73 -4.27 -5.40
CA TRP A 487 -3.99 -4.09 -6.82
C TRP A 487 -5.46 -4.22 -7.21
N ARG A 488 -6.27 -4.85 -6.36
CA ARG A 488 -7.64 -5.23 -6.73
C ARG A 488 -8.53 -4.05 -7.06
N ARG A 489 -8.50 -2.96 -6.28
CA ARG A 489 -9.28 -1.75 -6.57
C ARG A 489 -8.93 -1.15 -7.93
N ASN A 490 -7.64 -1.03 -8.25
CA ASN A 490 -7.16 -0.57 -9.55
C ASN A 490 -7.62 -1.49 -10.68
N ASP A 491 -7.55 -2.80 -10.49
CA ASP A 491 -8.04 -3.79 -11.44
C ASP A 491 -9.57 -3.68 -11.63
N MET A 492 -10.35 -3.58 -10.55
CA MET A 492 -11.81 -3.42 -10.63
C MET A 492 -12.23 -2.23 -11.47
N ILE A 493 -11.58 -1.07 -11.29
CA ILE A 493 -11.85 0.13 -12.08
C ILE A 493 -11.54 -0.14 -13.57
N ARG A 494 -10.34 -0.68 -13.86
CA ARG A 494 -9.89 -0.91 -15.23
C ARG A 494 -10.72 -1.95 -15.97
N PHE A 495 -11.20 -2.97 -15.27
CA PHE A 495 -12.06 -4.01 -15.85
C PHE A 495 -13.54 -3.65 -15.83
N GLY A 496 -13.94 -2.56 -15.17
CA GLY A 496 -15.35 -2.10 -15.11
C GLY A 496 -16.19 -2.84 -14.07
N HIS A 497 -15.57 -3.36 -13.01
CA HIS A 497 -16.23 -4.10 -11.93
C HIS A 497 -16.31 -3.33 -10.60
N PHE A 498 -15.86 -2.07 -10.57
CA PHE A 498 -15.84 -1.30 -9.32
C PHE A 498 -17.25 -0.95 -8.81
N GLU A 499 -18.23 -0.80 -9.70
CA GLU A 499 -19.62 -0.53 -9.40
C GLU A 499 -20.50 -1.78 -9.31
N ASP A 500 -19.92 -2.98 -9.41
CA ASP A 500 -20.67 -4.23 -9.29
C ASP A 500 -21.14 -4.42 -7.82
N GLU A 501 -22.34 -4.97 -7.65
CA GLU A 501 -22.85 -5.35 -6.33
C GLU A 501 -22.12 -6.61 -5.84
N PHE A 502 -21.00 -6.44 -5.13
CA PHE A 502 -20.24 -7.56 -4.58
C PHE A 502 -20.65 -7.96 -3.15
N PHE A 503 -21.81 -7.46 -2.67
CA PHE A 503 -22.38 -7.83 -1.37
C PHE A 503 -23.78 -8.49 -1.43
N PRO A 504 -24.22 -9.15 -2.51
CA PRO A 504 -25.60 -9.66 -2.63
C PRO A 504 -25.93 -10.76 -1.61
N HIS A 505 -24.93 -11.34 -0.95
CA HIS A 505 -25.10 -12.42 0.02
C HIS A 505 -25.08 -11.97 1.48
N TYR A 506 -24.95 -10.69 1.74
CA TYR A 506 -25.08 -10.15 3.08
C TYR A 506 -26.55 -9.90 3.40
N LYS A 507 -27.13 -10.75 4.23
CA LYS A 507 -28.48 -10.47 4.75
C LYS A 507 -28.43 -9.24 5.65
N GLY A 508 -29.12 -8.17 5.22
CA GLY A 508 -29.20 -6.90 5.94
C GLY A 508 -27.95 -6.03 5.79
N PHE A 509 -27.16 -6.25 4.72
CA PHE A 509 -26.02 -5.39 4.43
C PHE A 509 -26.48 -3.95 4.13
N PRO A 510 -25.79 -2.93 4.66
CA PRO A 510 -26.07 -1.55 4.30
C PRO A 510 -25.82 -1.32 2.80
N ASP A 511 -26.58 -0.43 2.20
CA ASP A 511 -26.37 -0.04 0.81
C ASP A 511 -25.00 0.63 0.68
N ALA A 512 -24.12 0.05 -0.15
CA ALA A 512 -22.88 0.69 -0.52
C ALA A 512 -23.13 1.74 -1.62
N ASN A 513 -22.26 2.74 -1.68
CA ASN A 513 -22.33 3.76 -2.71
C ASN A 513 -21.54 3.31 -3.95
N PHE A 514 -22.24 3.00 -5.04
CA PHE A 514 -21.64 2.58 -6.31
C PHE A 514 -21.61 3.71 -7.36
N ASP A 515 -21.62 4.98 -6.94
CA ASP A 515 -21.38 6.09 -7.84
C ASP A 515 -19.95 6.05 -8.39
N LYS A 516 -19.81 6.24 -9.70
CA LYS A 516 -18.52 6.18 -10.39
C LYS A 516 -17.50 7.23 -9.91
N THR A 517 -17.95 8.31 -9.30
CA THR A 517 -17.08 9.32 -8.69
C THR A 517 -16.26 8.76 -7.53
N HIS A 518 -16.76 7.72 -6.83
CA HIS A 518 -16.08 7.05 -5.72
C HIS A 518 -14.95 6.09 -6.15
N ARG A 519 -14.64 6.02 -7.45
CA ARG A 519 -13.43 5.35 -7.96
C ARG A 519 -12.15 5.98 -7.45
N ILE A 520 -12.20 7.20 -6.96
CA ILE A 520 -11.10 7.89 -6.26
C ILE A 520 -11.54 8.25 -4.85
N PHE A 521 -10.59 8.45 -3.95
CA PHE A 521 -10.87 8.86 -2.58
C PHE A 521 -11.11 10.37 -2.48
N PRO A 522 -11.78 10.84 -1.40
CA PRO A 522 -11.86 12.27 -1.11
C PRO A 522 -10.47 12.82 -0.78
N VAL A 523 -10.20 14.05 -1.18
CA VAL A 523 -9.01 14.77 -0.71
C VAL A 523 -9.15 15.04 0.78
N GLU A 524 -8.09 14.78 1.53
CA GLU A 524 -7.99 15.01 2.96
C GLU A 524 -8.39 16.45 3.32
N GLN A 525 -9.26 16.63 4.33
CA GLN A 525 -9.80 17.95 4.69
C GLN A 525 -8.69 18.96 5.02
N GLU A 526 -7.66 18.53 5.73
CA GLU A 526 -6.53 19.38 6.08
C GLU A 526 -5.84 19.95 4.82
N MET A 527 -5.71 19.13 3.77
CA MET A 527 -5.11 19.58 2.51
C MET A 527 -5.98 20.62 1.79
N LEU A 528 -7.31 20.49 1.87
CA LEU A 528 -8.23 21.51 1.33
C LEU A 528 -8.15 22.82 2.11
N ASP A 529 -8.01 22.74 3.42
CA ASP A 529 -7.91 23.90 4.30
C ASP A 529 -6.59 24.66 4.12
N LEU A 530 -5.50 23.95 3.83
CA LEU A 530 -4.17 24.53 3.64
C LEU A 530 -3.95 25.11 2.23
N ASN A 531 -4.67 24.62 1.21
CA ASN A 531 -4.43 25.01 -0.18
C ASN A 531 -5.58 25.85 -0.74
N VAL A 532 -5.38 27.16 -0.77
CA VAL A 532 -6.36 28.11 -1.28
C VAL A 532 -6.74 27.80 -2.73
N GLY A 533 -8.04 27.62 -2.97
CA GLY A 533 -8.59 27.36 -4.30
C GLY A 533 -8.71 25.87 -4.63
N TRP A 534 -8.28 24.96 -3.75
CA TRP A 534 -8.59 23.54 -3.91
C TRP A 534 -10.05 23.26 -3.60
N THR A 535 -10.64 22.38 -4.38
CA THR A 535 -12.01 21.90 -4.19
C THR A 535 -11.98 20.39 -3.96
N GLN A 536 -12.97 19.89 -3.25
CA GLN A 536 -13.11 18.43 -3.07
C GLN A 536 -13.37 17.70 -4.39
N ASN A 537 -13.02 16.44 -4.46
CA ASN A 537 -13.33 15.57 -5.59
C ASN A 537 -14.85 15.46 -5.78
N PRO A 538 -15.33 15.34 -7.03
CA PRO A 538 -16.75 15.12 -7.30
C PRO A 538 -17.29 13.91 -6.52
N GLY A 539 -18.49 14.04 -5.97
CA GLY A 539 -19.14 12.97 -5.20
C GLY A 539 -18.93 13.05 -3.68
N TYR A 540 -18.04 13.95 -3.19
CA TYR A 540 -17.70 14.08 -1.77
C TYR A 540 -18.03 15.46 -1.19
#